data_df26b0343cf816066332b4b2d4da709b
#
_entry.id   df26b0343cf816066332b4b2d4da709b
#
_cell.length_a   1.000
_cell.length_b   1.000
_cell.length_c   1.000
_cell.angle_alpha   90.00
_cell.angle_beta   90.00
_cell.angle_gamma   90.00
#
_symmetry.space_group_name_H-M   'P 1'
#
loop_
_entity.id
_entity.type
_entity.pdbx_description
1 polymer ?
#
loop_
_entity_poly.entity_id
_entity_poly.type
_entity_poly.pdbx_seq_one_letter_code
_entity_poly.pdbx_strand_id
1 'polypeptide(L)'
;MKTGISSWSLSKFYNKNEFDMIDCAKNLGVTNIDLDLKGSNYDFVNVSETTACEHYTQLKDYAYANGIRFNQTHAAYTTYPNFTSDQYFKKIVQTIKCTSYLNAKYMVFHPLVFPYNSNFEVEEEIQCNIDFINRLLPYLKQYNVKLCLENIYDWKMENGQNIIRLVHYSFPQNLRMLVNKINSEYVGICLDTGHMNIAKENIYNAIKIFDNKLWTLHIHDCFGEKDDHSPLFSGTINWYEVKNGLEDINFTGVFSLEIKPLSNEHDYYLHALNDAFKLVDGLLK
;
A
#
# COMPACT_ATOMS: atom_id res chain seq x y z
N MET A 1 1.31 -12.94 -13.71
CA MET A 1 1.81 -11.86 -12.80
C MET A 1 2.66 -12.50 -11.69
N LYS A 2 3.53 -11.72 -11.02
CA LYS A 2 4.24 -12.19 -9.82
C LYS A 2 3.35 -11.97 -8.60
N THR A 3 3.50 -12.81 -7.57
CA THR A 3 2.79 -12.66 -6.29
C THR A 3 3.71 -12.07 -5.22
N GLY A 4 3.12 -11.35 -4.29
CA GLY A 4 3.81 -10.75 -3.15
C GLY A 4 2.91 -10.69 -1.92
N ILE A 5 3.46 -10.25 -0.80
CA ILE A 5 2.73 -10.09 0.46
C ILE A 5 3.18 -8.83 1.19
N SER A 6 2.24 -8.17 1.84
CA SER A 6 2.54 -7.10 2.79
C SER A 6 3.22 -7.67 4.04
N SER A 7 4.26 -7.00 4.50
CA SER A 7 4.92 -7.33 5.78
C SER A 7 3.95 -7.24 6.96
N TRP A 8 2.92 -6.40 6.86
CA TRP A 8 1.86 -6.33 7.86
C TRP A 8 1.14 -7.67 8.00
N SER A 9 0.87 -8.39 6.90
CA SER A 9 0.30 -9.75 6.92
C SER A 9 1.21 -10.76 7.62
N LEU A 10 2.51 -10.51 7.70
CA LEU A 10 3.49 -11.36 8.36
C LEU A 10 3.80 -10.92 9.80
N SER A 11 3.22 -9.82 10.28
CA SER A 11 3.58 -9.16 11.55
C SER A 11 3.50 -10.05 12.81
N LYS A 12 2.75 -11.15 12.75
CA LYS A 12 2.66 -12.13 13.85
C LYS A 12 3.83 -13.12 13.90
N PHE A 13 4.61 -13.24 12.83
CA PHE A 13 5.67 -14.25 12.70
C PHE A 13 7.06 -13.71 12.97
N TYR A 14 7.23 -12.39 13.01
CA TYR A 14 8.52 -11.80 13.33
C TYR A 14 8.43 -10.93 14.59
N ASN A 15 9.15 -11.33 15.61
CA ASN A 15 9.24 -10.65 16.90
C ASN A 15 10.05 -9.35 16.78
N LYS A 16 9.57 -8.37 15.99
CA LYS A 16 10.22 -7.08 15.79
C LYS A 16 11.57 -7.11 15.02
N ASN A 17 11.90 -8.24 14.40
CA ASN A 17 13.08 -8.39 13.58
C ASN A 17 12.68 -8.56 12.12
N GLU A 18 12.97 -7.56 11.28
CA GLU A 18 12.62 -7.58 9.86
C GLU A 18 13.32 -8.71 9.07
N PHE A 19 14.42 -9.27 9.59
CA PHE A 19 15.08 -10.44 8.99
C PHE A 19 14.24 -11.72 9.17
N ASP A 20 13.61 -11.90 10.33
CA ASP A 20 12.72 -13.05 10.59
C ASP A 20 11.50 -13.03 9.64
N MET A 21 11.03 -11.84 9.26
CA MET A 21 9.98 -11.68 8.25
C MET A 21 10.41 -12.26 6.90
N ILE A 22 11.65 -12.06 6.49
CA ILE A 22 12.20 -12.60 5.24
C ILE A 22 12.23 -14.12 5.29
N ASP A 23 12.65 -14.70 6.42
CA ASP A 23 12.65 -16.15 6.61
C ASP A 23 11.24 -16.74 6.57
N CYS A 24 10.27 -16.05 7.17
CA CYS A 24 8.87 -16.42 7.09
C CYS A 24 8.36 -16.40 5.64
N ALA A 25 8.60 -15.32 4.91
CA ALA A 25 8.21 -15.17 3.52
C ALA A 25 8.84 -16.24 2.62
N LYS A 26 10.12 -16.58 2.84
CA LYS A 26 10.81 -17.67 2.15
C LYS A 26 10.13 -19.04 2.39
N ASN A 27 9.78 -19.33 3.64
CA ASN A 27 9.11 -20.60 4.00
C ASN A 27 7.70 -20.70 3.36
N LEU A 28 7.05 -19.57 3.10
CA LEU A 28 5.78 -19.50 2.37
C LEU A 28 5.97 -19.57 0.83
N GLY A 29 7.20 -19.62 0.33
CA GLY A 29 7.48 -19.58 -1.12
C GLY A 29 7.24 -18.21 -1.77
N VAL A 30 7.14 -17.13 -0.98
CA VAL A 30 6.92 -15.77 -1.46
C VAL A 30 8.21 -15.17 -1.96
N THR A 31 8.16 -14.49 -3.10
CA THR A 31 9.34 -13.89 -3.72
C THR A 31 9.34 -12.35 -3.71
N ASN A 32 8.23 -11.73 -3.32
CA ASN A 32 8.11 -10.28 -3.27
C ASN A 32 7.46 -9.84 -1.95
N ILE A 33 8.02 -8.81 -1.33
CA ILE A 33 7.51 -8.22 -0.10
C ILE A 33 7.17 -6.76 -0.35
N ASP A 34 6.00 -6.35 0.11
CA ASP A 34 5.60 -4.98 0.36
C ASP A 34 5.95 -4.64 1.80
N LEU A 35 6.96 -3.81 2.03
CA LEU A 35 7.40 -3.49 3.38
C LEU A 35 6.64 -2.30 3.97
N ASP A 36 5.85 -2.57 5.00
CA ASP A 36 5.14 -1.55 5.77
C ASP A 36 6.12 -0.77 6.68
N LEU A 37 6.57 0.38 6.20
CA LEU A 37 7.44 1.29 6.95
C LEU A 37 6.68 2.13 7.99
N LYS A 38 5.34 2.19 7.93
CA LYS A 38 4.53 2.86 8.97
C LYS A 38 4.55 2.11 10.29
N GLY A 39 4.57 0.77 10.22
CA GLY A 39 4.61 -0.16 11.35
C GLY A 39 6.00 -0.74 11.61
N SER A 40 7.03 -0.29 10.91
CA SER A 40 8.40 -0.75 11.12
C SER A 40 8.84 -0.59 12.57
N ASN A 41 9.41 -1.66 13.11
CA ASN A 41 9.99 -1.66 14.45
C ASN A 41 11.34 -0.96 14.50
N TYR A 42 11.92 -0.65 13.35
CA TYR A 42 13.15 0.10 13.23
C TYR A 42 12.84 1.60 13.15
N ASP A 43 13.34 2.36 14.09
CA ASP A 43 13.11 3.81 14.17
C ASP A 43 14.00 4.58 13.19
N PHE A 44 13.74 4.39 11.89
CA PHE A 44 14.49 5.01 10.80
C PHE A 44 14.35 6.54 10.75
N VAL A 45 13.43 7.11 11.52
CA VAL A 45 13.19 8.57 11.55
C VAL A 45 14.18 9.26 12.49
N ASN A 46 14.51 8.62 13.61
CA ASN A 46 15.34 9.21 14.66
C ASN A 46 16.82 8.75 14.62
N VAL A 47 17.17 7.88 13.66
CA VAL A 47 18.58 7.49 13.44
C VAL A 47 19.23 8.35 12.36
N SER A 48 20.57 8.32 12.28
CA SER A 48 21.29 8.99 11.21
C SER A 48 20.94 8.39 9.83
N GLU A 49 21.09 9.18 8.78
CA GLU A 49 20.89 8.69 7.39
C GLU A 49 21.83 7.52 7.08
N THR A 50 23.08 7.57 7.56
CA THR A 50 24.07 6.48 7.40
C THR A 50 23.56 5.20 8.06
N THR A 51 23.09 5.28 9.30
CA THR A 51 22.58 4.12 10.04
C THR A 51 21.34 3.51 9.35
N ALA A 52 20.42 4.33 8.86
CA ALA A 52 19.27 3.86 8.11
C ALA A 52 19.68 3.20 6.78
N CYS A 53 20.63 3.79 6.08
CA CYS A 53 21.17 3.24 4.83
C CYS A 53 21.83 1.87 5.05
N GLU A 54 22.65 1.74 6.08
CA GLU A 54 23.30 0.48 6.43
C GLU A 54 22.27 -0.61 6.76
N HIS A 55 21.31 -0.32 7.62
CA HIS A 55 20.26 -1.25 8.02
C HIS A 55 19.45 -1.78 6.83
N TYR A 56 18.88 -0.88 6.02
CA TYR A 56 18.04 -1.29 4.90
C TYR A 56 18.83 -1.91 3.73
N THR A 57 20.10 -1.55 3.59
CA THR A 57 21.00 -2.23 2.63
C THR A 57 21.28 -3.67 3.09
N GLN A 58 21.56 -3.90 4.37
CA GLN A 58 21.75 -5.25 4.92
C GLN A 58 20.47 -6.09 4.80
N LEU A 59 19.30 -5.50 5.10
CA LEU A 59 17.99 -6.16 4.96
C LEU A 59 17.74 -6.56 3.50
N LYS A 60 18.00 -5.67 2.55
CA LYS A 60 17.92 -5.94 1.10
C LYS A 60 18.84 -7.08 0.70
N ASP A 61 20.09 -7.05 1.13
CA ASP A 61 21.08 -8.05 0.74
C ASP A 61 20.71 -9.43 1.30
N TYR A 62 20.21 -9.48 2.53
CA TYR A 62 19.68 -10.70 3.13
C TYR A 62 18.46 -11.24 2.36
N ALA A 63 17.50 -10.38 2.01
CA ALA A 63 16.35 -10.74 1.19
C ALA A 63 16.80 -11.33 -0.15
N TYR A 64 17.73 -10.67 -0.82
CA TYR A 64 18.26 -11.11 -2.13
C TYR A 64 18.95 -12.46 -2.05
N ALA A 65 19.75 -12.71 -1.01
CA ALA A 65 20.38 -13.99 -0.76
C ALA A 65 19.35 -15.12 -0.54
N ASN A 66 18.14 -14.79 -0.07
CA ASN A 66 17.03 -15.70 0.12
C ASN A 66 16.01 -15.75 -1.05
N GLY A 67 16.33 -15.14 -2.20
CA GLY A 67 15.47 -15.15 -3.40
C GLY A 67 14.29 -14.17 -3.33
N ILE A 68 14.26 -13.27 -2.36
CA ILE A 68 13.17 -12.32 -2.11
C ILE A 68 13.57 -10.92 -2.61
N ARG A 69 12.57 -10.14 -3.02
CA ARG A 69 12.68 -8.76 -3.46
C ARG A 69 11.66 -7.90 -2.74
N PHE A 70 12.02 -6.66 -2.46
CA PHE A 70 11.04 -5.64 -2.06
C PHE A 70 10.43 -5.02 -3.32
N ASN A 71 9.13 -5.22 -3.56
CA ASN A 71 8.45 -4.66 -4.73
C ASN A 71 7.96 -3.24 -4.48
N GLN A 72 7.52 -2.96 -3.28
CA GLN A 72 7.03 -1.67 -2.82
C GLN A 72 7.24 -1.51 -1.32
N THR A 73 7.07 -0.30 -0.83
CA THR A 73 6.99 0.03 0.60
C THR A 73 5.71 0.81 0.86
N HIS A 74 5.24 0.82 2.11
CA HIS A 74 4.10 1.63 2.53
C HIS A 74 4.56 2.73 3.49
N ALA A 75 4.25 3.99 3.16
CA ALA A 75 4.57 5.14 4.00
C ALA A 75 3.62 5.27 5.18
N ALA A 76 4.11 5.88 6.27
CA ALA A 76 3.24 6.25 7.37
C ALA A 76 2.23 7.30 6.93
N TYR A 77 0.97 7.11 7.31
CA TYR A 77 -0.07 8.11 7.15
C TYR A 77 -0.33 8.85 8.47
N THR A 78 -0.98 9.99 8.39
CA THR A 78 -1.42 10.77 9.55
C THR A 78 -2.64 11.61 9.18
N THR A 79 -3.31 12.17 10.19
CA THR A 79 -4.49 13.00 10.01
C THR A 79 -4.16 14.49 10.16
N TYR A 80 -5.07 15.34 9.69
CA TYR A 80 -4.98 16.79 9.94
C TYR A 80 -5.02 17.08 11.46
N PRO A 81 -4.24 18.07 11.98
CA PRO A 81 -3.32 18.93 11.24
C PRO A 81 -1.90 18.36 11.08
N ASN A 82 -1.62 17.16 11.58
CA ASN A 82 -0.25 16.63 11.67
C ASN A 82 0.46 16.53 10.32
N PHE A 83 -0.27 16.28 9.22
CA PHE A 83 0.34 16.20 7.89
C PHE A 83 0.83 17.55 7.36
N THR A 84 0.44 18.69 7.98
CA THR A 84 0.98 20.00 7.63
C THR A 84 2.34 20.28 8.27
N SER A 85 2.80 19.42 9.19
CA SER A 85 4.04 19.62 9.94
C SER A 85 5.29 19.29 9.12
N ASP A 86 6.37 20.02 9.35
CA ASP A 86 7.68 19.70 8.79
C ASP A 86 8.20 18.34 9.26
N GLN A 87 7.80 17.88 10.45
CA GLN A 87 8.16 16.58 10.98
C GLN A 87 7.58 15.45 10.11
N TYR A 88 6.31 15.55 9.75
CA TYR A 88 5.68 14.58 8.87
C TYR A 88 6.31 14.59 7.47
N PHE A 89 6.54 15.77 6.91
CA PHE A 89 7.23 15.89 5.63
C PHE A 89 8.60 15.21 5.65
N LYS A 90 9.42 15.49 6.69
CA LYS A 90 10.74 14.83 6.87
C LYS A 90 10.60 13.31 6.98
N LYS A 91 9.57 12.81 7.68
CA LYS A 91 9.31 11.38 7.79
C LYS A 91 9.04 10.75 6.41
N ILE A 92 8.24 11.41 5.57
CA ILE A 92 7.97 10.90 4.21
C ILE A 92 9.24 10.93 3.34
N VAL A 93 10.04 12.00 3.42
CA VAL A 93 11.34 12.06 2.72
C VAL A 93 12.26 10.93 3.18
N GLN A 94 12.31 10.63 4.47
CA GLN A 94 13.11 9.52 4.99
C GLN A 94 12.58 8.16 4.51
N THR A 95 11.25 7.99 4.42
CA THR A 95 10.64 6.80 3.83
C THR A 95 11.05 6.61 2.36
N ILE A 96 11.11 7.69 1.56
CA ILE A 96 11.61 7.63 0.17
C ILE A 96 13.05 7.09 0.13
N LYS A 97 13.92 7.58 1.03
CA LYS A 97 15.32 7.11 1.11
C LYS A 97 15.38 5.62 1.46
N CYS A 98 14.66 5.19 2.49
CA CYS A 98 14.61 3.78 2.90
C CYS A 98 14.09 2.88 1.77
N THR A 99 13.06 3.32 1.04
CA THR A 99 12.55 2.63 -0.16
C THR A 99 13.66 2.43 -1.20
N SER A 100 14.48 3.46 -1.44
CA SER A 100 15.61 3.38 -2.35
C SER A 100 16.70 2.42 -1.85
N TYR A 101 17.03 2.44 -0.56
CA TYR A 101 18.05 1.53 0.03
C TYR A 101 17.63 0.06 -0.08
N LEU A 102 16.34 -0.23 0.01
CA LEU A 102 15.75 -1.55 -0.23
C LEU A 102 15.74 -1.95 -1.71
N ASN A 103 16.13 -1.04 -2.62
CA ASN A 103 15.95 -1.20 -4.06
C ASN A 103 14.50 -1.50 -4.46
N ALA A 104 13.55 -1.04 -3.67
CA ALA A 104 12.13 -1.04 -4.04
C ALA A 104 11.85 0.15 -4.97
N LYS A 105 11.02 -0.09 -5.98
CA LYS A 105 10.74 0.93 -7.00
C LYS A 105 9.61 1.87 -6.58
N TYR A 106 8.68 1.38 -5.78
CA TYR A 106 7.42 2.05 -5.47
C TYR A 106 7.28 2.30 -3.97
N MET A 107 6.70 3.45 -3.63
CA MET A 107 6.25 3.78 -2.29
C MET A 107 4.77 4.10 -2.32
N VAL A 108 3.97 3.32 -1.62
CA VAL A 108 2.53 3.58 -1.46
C VAL A 108 2.33 4.70 -0.44
N PHE A 109 1.41 5.59 -0.73
CA PHE A 109 1.12 6.76 0.05
C PHE A 109 -0.37 7.08 0.03
N HIS A 110 -0.96 7.26 1.22
CA HIS A 110 -2.35 7.72 1.34
C HIS A 110 -2.44 9.20 0.98
N PRO A 111 -3.34 9.60 0.08
CA PRO A 111 -3.66 11.02 -0.10
C PRO A 111 -4.02 11.68 1.22
N LEU A 112 -3.70 12.96 1.34
CA LEU A 112 -4.03 13.77 2.52
C LEU A 112 -5.53 14.08 2.50
N VAL A 113 -6.22 13.77 3.59
CA VAL A 113 -7.67 13.95 3.73
C VAL A 113 -7.96 14.90 4.89
N PHE A 114 -8.81 15.90 4.64
CA PHE A 114 -9.27 16.80 5.69
C PHE A 114 -10.40 16.19 6.54
N PRO A 115 -10.52 16.62 7.82
CA PRO A 115 -11.57 16.12 8.70
C PRO A 115 -12.98 16.39 8.15
N TYR A 116 -13.91 15.48 8.38
CA TYR A 116 -15.28 15.59 7.88
C TYR A 116 -16.06 16.80 8.41
N ASN A 117 -15.68 17.32 9.57
CA ASN A 117 -16.27 18.50 10.22
C ASN A 117 -15.47 19.79 9.98
N SER A 118 -14.54 19.77 9.04
CA SER A 118 -13.79 20.97 8.64
C SER A 118 -14.61 21.82 7.68
N ASN A 119 -14.27 23.12 7.63
CA ASN A 119 -14.83 24.06 6.65
C ASN A 119 -14.01 24.11 5.35
N PHE A 120 -13.15 23.13 5.12
CA PHE A 120 -12.33 23.06 3.91
C PHE A 120 -13.15 22.54 2.73
N GLU A 121 -12.95 23.18 1.59
CA GLU A 121 -13.53 22.73 0.33
C GLU A 121 -12.69 21.64 -0.32
N VAL A 122 -13.31 20.85 -1.18
CA VAL A 122 -12.62 19.74 -1.90
C VAL A 122 -11.44 20.27 -2.71
N GLU A 123 -11.55 21.42 -3.31
CA GLU A 123 -10.50 22.08 -4.08
C GLU A 123 -9.28 22.42 -3.22
N GLU A 124 -9.46 22.80 -1.96
CA GLU A 124 -8.38 23.06 -1.02
C GLU A 124 -7.65 21.77 -0.64
N GLU A 125 -8.39 20.65 -0.46
CA GLU A 125 -7.82 19.35 -0.21
C GLU A 125 -6.99 18.85 -1.42
N ILE A 126 -7.52 19.03 -2.63
CA ILE A 126 -6.81 18.68 -3.87
C ILE A 126 -5.52 19.50 -3.99
N GLN A 127 -5.60 20.82 -3.76
CA GLN A 127 -4.43 21.70 -3.86
C GLN A 127 -3.39 21.36 -2.80
N CYS A 128 -3.81 21.05 -1.57
CA CYS A 128 -2.91 20.61 -0.50
C CYS A 128 -2.14 19.33 -0.89
N ASN A 129 -2.80 18.34 -1.49
CA ASN A 129 -2.15 17.14 -2.01
C ASN A 129 -1.16 17.47 -3.12
N ILE A 130 -1.53 18.31 -4.08
CA ILE A 130 -0.65 18.75 -5.17
C ILE A 130 0.60 19.41 -4.62
N ASP A 131 0.45 20.35 -3.71
CA ASP A 131 1.56 21.12 -3.13
C ASP A 131 2.49 20.22 -2.31
N PHE A 132 1.92 19.32 -1.49
CA PHE A 132 2.70 18.36 -0.70
C PHE A 132 3.51 17.44 -1.60
N ILE A 133 2.88 16.85 -2.62
CA ILE A 133 3.52 15.91 -3.53
C ILE A 133 4.57 16.62 -4.40
N ASN A 134 4.30 17.84 -4.87
CA ASN A 134 5.28 18.63 -5.62
C ASN A 134 6.55 18.90 -4.81
N ARG A 135 6.44 19.11 -3.50
CA ARG A 135 7.62 19.21 -2.60
C ARG A 135 8.39 17.90 -2.49
N LEU A 136 7.74 16.74 -2.69
CA LEU A 136 8.41 15.42 -2.67
C LEU A 136 9.09 15.07 -4.00
N LEU A 137 8.65 15.64 -5.14
CA LEU A 137 9.17 15.28 -6.48
C LEU A 137 10.70 15.33 -6.60
N PRO A 138 11.41 16.34 -6.06
CA PRO A 138 12.89 16.36 -6.11
C PRO A 138 13.51 15.12 -5.45
N TYR A 139 12.96 14.68 -4.32
CA TYR A 139 13.46 13.50 -3.59
C TYR A 139 13.11 12.21 -4.32
N LEU A 140 11.88 12.09 -4.83
CA LEU A 140 11.46 10.93 -5.65
C LEU A 140 12.39 10.75 -6.85
N LYS A 141 12.73 11.84 -7.53
CA LYS A 141 13.66 11.84 -8.66
C LYS A 141 15.10 11.49 -8.21
N GLN A 142 15.59 12.11 -7.15
CA GLN A 142 16.95 11.90 -6.63
C GLN A 142 17.19 10.45 -6.24
N TYR A 143 16.21 9.82 -5.58
CA TYR A 143 16.30 8.46 -5.06
C TYR A 143 15.71 7.41 -6.01
N ASN A 144 15.22 7.82 -7.18
CA ASN A 144 14.61 6.97 -8.20
C ASN A 144 13.46 6.11 -7.65
N VAL A 145 12.61 6.70 -6.79
CA VAL A 145 11.43 6.09 -6.21
C VAL A 145 10.17 6.68 -6.84
N LYS A 146 9.17 5.85 -7.11
CA LYS A 146 7.87 6.26 -7.63
C LYS A 146 6.82 6.22 -6.53
N LEU A 147 6.06 7.30 -6.37
CA LEU A 147 4.97 7.44 -5.42
C LEU A 147 3.68 6.84 -6.03
N CYS A 148 3.02 5.96 -5.31
CA CYS A 148 1.74 5.37 -5.69
C CYS A 148 0.65 5.84 -4.72
N LEU A 149 -0.25 6.69 -5.19
CA LEU A 149 -1.40 7.15 -4.40
C LEU A 149 -2.42 6.03 -4.29
N GLU A 150 -2.83 5.71 -3.09
CA GLU A 150 -3.78 4.64 -2.80
C GLU A 150 -5.21 5.17 -2.73
N ASN A 151 -6.18 4.45 -3.29
CA ASN A 151 -7.58 4.74 -3.05
C ASN A 151 -7.92 4.38 -1.60
N ILE A 152 -8.49 5.34 -0.88
CA ILE A 152 -8.70 5.24 0.57
C ILE A 152 -10.12 5.65 0.96
N TYR A 153 -10.52 5.26 2.16
CA TYR A 153 -11.64 5.81 2.92
C TYR A 153 -11.11 6.46 4.21
N ASP A 154 -11.99 7.08 4.99
CA ASP A 154 -11.69 7.66 6.29
C ASP A 154 -12.76 7.24 7.32
N TRP A 155 -12.60 7.67 8.54
CA TRP A 155 -13.53 7.42 9.63
C TRP A 155 -14.18 8.71 10.11
N LYS A 156 -15.47 8.63 10.44
CA LYS A 156 -16.14 9.69 11.20
C LYS A 156 -16.76 9.11 12.47
N MET A 157 -16.78 9.92 13.53
CA MET A 157 -17.50 9.57 14.75
C MET A 157 -18.97 9.95 14.59
N GLU A 158 -19.88 8.98 14.74
CA GLU A 158 -21.31 9.20 14.72
C GLU A 158 -21.96 8.36 15.81
N ASN A 159 -22.73 9.00 16.70
CA ASN A 159 -23.39 8.35 17.85
C ASN A 159 -22.43 7.51 18.72
N GLY A 160 -21.19 7.94 18.91
CA GLY A 160 -20.16 7.25 19.68
C GLY A 160 -19.52 6.04 18.98
N GLN A 161 -19.79 5.84 17.70
CA GLN A 161 -19.22 4.78 16.89
C GLN A 161 -18.40 5.34 15.73
N ASN A 162 -17.28 4.69 15.41
CA ASN A 162 -16.55 4.95 14.20
C ASN A 162 -17.26 4.30 13.02
N ILE A 163 -17.69 5.11 12.08
CA ILE A 163 -18.27 4.64 10.82
C ILE A 163 -17.41 5.06 9.64
N ILE A 164 -17.40 4.25 8.59
CA ILE A 164 -16.67 4.53 7.35
C ILE A 164 -17.26 5.79 6.71
N ARG A 165 -16.36 6.67 6.30
CA ARG A 165 -16.64 7.85 5.48
C ARG A 165 -15.95 7.70 4.13
N LEU A 166 -16.69 7.69 3.06
CA LEU A 166 -16.13 7.82 1.73
C LEU A 166 -15.60 9.24 1.54
N VAL A 167 -14.39 9.34 1.04
CA VAL A 167 -13.68 10.60 0.79
C VAL A 167 -13.50 10.80 -0.71
N HIS A 168 -13.00 11.97 -1.11
CA HIS A 168 -12.82 12.27 -2.52
C HIS A 168 -11.99 11.18 -3.25
N TYR A 169 -10.97 10.63 -2.59
CA TYR A 169 -10.07 9.62 -3.16
C TYR A 169 -10.55 8.16 -2.99
N SER A 170 -11.75 7.94 -2.46
CA SER A 170 -12.42 6.63 -2.51
C SER A 170 -12.88 6.29 -3.93
N PHE A 171 -13.03 7.29 -4.78
CA PHE A 171 -13.58 7.16 -6.14
C PHE A 171 -12.46 7.18 -7.19
N PRO A 172 -12.44 6.20 -8.13
CA PRO A 172 -11.32 6.04 -9.05
C PRO A 172 -11.11 7.23 -9.98
N GLN A 173 -12.18 7.90 -10.42
CA GLN A 173 -12.10 9.08 -11.28
C GLN A 173 -11.36 10.24 -10.60
N ASN A 174 -11.63 10.44 -9.30
CA ASN A 174 -11.07 11.52 -8.51
C ASN A 174 -9.59 11.29 -8.22
N LEU A 175 -9.22 10.05 -7.87
CA LEU A 175 -7.82 9.67 -7.65
C LEU A 175 -7.02 9.81 -8.96
N ARG A 176 -7.58 9.33 -10.08
CA ARG A 176 -6.96 9.49 -11.40
C ARG A 176 -6.81 10.97 -11.78
N MET A 177 -7.82 11.79 -11.49
CA MET A 177 -7.76 13.25 -11.71
C MET A 177 -6.63 13.90 -10.91
N LEU A 178 -6.45 13.56 -9.63
CA LEU A 178 -5.34 14.06 -8.81
C LEU A 178 -4.00 13.73 -9.45
N VAL A 179 -3.78 12.47 -9.83
CA VAL A 179 -2.54 12.03 -10.50
C VAL A 179 -2.30 12.79 -11.80
N ASN A 180 -3.35 13.03 -12.58
CA ASN A 180 -3.26 13.81 -13.83
C ASN A 180 -2.93 15.29 -13.57
N LYS A 181 -3.50 15.90 -12.51
CA LYS A 181 -3.19 17.29 -12.13
C LYS A 181 -1.73 17.45 -11.67
N ILE A 182 -1.17 16.47 -10.94
CA ILE A 182 0.25 16.47 -10.54
C ILE A 182 1.15 16.32 -11.78
N ASN A 183 0.72 15.60 -12.79
CA ASN A 183 1.36 15.44 -14.09
C ASN A 183 2.86 15.08 -14.00
N SER A 184 3.19 14.05 -13.22
CA SER A 184 4.56 13.57 -13.05
C SER A 184 4.71 12.11 -13.47
N GLU A 185 5.88 11.77 -14.03
CA GLU A 185 6.28 10.39 -14.29
C GLU A 185 6.65 9.62 -13.01
N TYR A 186 6.80 10.33 -11.89
CA TYR A 186 7.11 9.77 -10.58
C TYR A 186 5.86 9.53 -9.73
N VAL A 187 4.65 9.81 -10.25
CA VAL A 187 3.38 9.62 -9.52
C VAL A 187 2.45 8.73 -10.30
N GLY A 188 1.97 7.69 -9.64
CA GLY A 188 0.99 6.71 -10.12
C GLY A 188 0.00 6.34 -9.04
N ILE A 189 -0.60 5.17 -9.17
CA ILE A 189 -1.71 4.71 -8.34
C ILE A 189 -1.39 3.32 -7.77
N CYS A 190 -1.76 3.13 -6.50
CA CYS A 190 -1.96 1.83 -5.87
C CYS A 190 -3.47 1.56 -5.83
N LEU A 191 -3.91 0.43 -6.35
CA LEU A 191 -5.28 -0.04 -6.17
C LEU A 191 -5.35 -0.92 -4.94
N ASP A 192 -6.11 -0.47 -3.94
CA ASP A 192 -6.60 -1.33 -2.86
C ASP A 192 -7.99 -1.85 -3.22
N THR A 193 -8.12 -3.18 -3.29
CA THR A 193 -9.34 -3.85 -3.74
C THR A 193 -10.44 -3.82 -2.69
N GLY A 194 -10.11 -3.91 -1.41
CA GLY A 194 -11.07 -3.83 -0.33
C GLY A 194 -11.63 -2.42 -0.16
N HIS A 195 -10.78 -1.40 -0.21
CA HIS A 195 -11.21 0.00 -0.19
C HIS A 195 -12.13 0.33 -1.37
N MET A 196 -11.84 -0.22 -2.55
CA MET A 196 -12.69 -0.04 -3.72
C MET A 196 -14.06 -0.72 -3.54
N ASN A 197 -14.07 -1.93 -2.95
CA ASN A 197 -15.32 -2.63 -2.63
C ASN A 197 -16.15 -1.91 -1.54
N ILE A 198 -15.50 -1.30 -0.55
CA ILE A 198 -16.13 -0.43 0.45
C ILE A 198 -16.79 0.78 -0.21
N ALA A 199 -16.13 1.39 -1.20
CA ALA A 199 -16.68 2.48 -1.98
C ALA A 199 -17.85 2.07 -2.91
N LYS A 200 -18.15 0.75 -3.00
CA LYS A 200 -19.17 0.17 -3.90
C LYS A 200 -18.87 0.44 -5.38
N GLU A 201 -17.61 0.64 -5.69
CA GLU A 201 -17.15 0.86 -7.06
C GLU A 201 -16.89 -0.49 -7.76
N ASN A 202 -17.12 -0.54 -9.07
CA ASN A 202 -16.75 -1.71 -9.86
C ASN A 202 -15.24 -1.71 -10.11
N ILE A 203 -14.55 -2.74 -9.60
CA ILE A 203 -13.08 -2.81 -9.61
C ILE A 203 -12.52 -2.94 -11.02
N TYR A 204 -13.20 -3.66 -11.94
CA TYR A 204 -12.80 -3.73 -13.33
C TYR A 204 -12.77 -2.34 -13.99
N ASN A 205 -13.83 -1.55 -13.77
CA ASN A 205 -13.91 -0.19 -14.29
C ASN A 205 -12.83 0.73 -13.64
N ALA A 206 -12.58 0.58 -12.34
CA ALA A 206 -11.52 1.31 -11.64
C ALA A 206 -10.15 1.02 -12.25
N ILE A 207 -9.83 -0.24 -12.51
CA ILE A 207 -8.59 -0.66 -13.18
C ILE A 207 -8.48 0.00 -14.57
N LYS A 208 -9.57 0.01 -15.36
CA LYS A 208 -9.59 0.67 -16.68
C LYS A 208 -9.38 2.18 -16.58
N ILE A 209 -9.92 2.85 -15.56
CA ILE A 209 -9.73 4.28 -15.30
C ILE A 209 -8.28 4.58 -14.91
N PHE A 210 -7.67 3.72 -14.07
CA PHE A 210 -6.29 3.88 -13.64
C PHE A 210 -5.30 3.60 -14.76
N ASP A 211 -5.59 2.61 -15.61
CA ASP A 211 -4.84 2.26 -16.83
C ASP A 211 -3.31 2.27 -16.58
N ASN A 212 -2.55 2.92 -17.41
CA ASN A 212 -1.08 3.00 -17.37
C ASN A 212 -0.51 3.69 -16.10
N LYS A 213 -1.35 4.28 -15.27
CA LYS A 213 -0.97 4.85 -13.96
C LYS A 213 -1.14 3.87 -12.82
N LEU A 214 -1.77 2.71 -13.02
CA LEU A 214 -1.82 1.64 -12.05
C LEU A 214 -0.47 0.92 -11.98
N TRP A 215 0.26 1.07 -10.87
CA TRP A 215 1.61 0.53 -10.73
C TRP A 215 1.75 -0.51 -9.63
N THR A 216 0.94 -0.40 -8.57
CA THR A 216 0.97 -1.30 -7.42
C THR A 216 -0.43 -1.70 -6.98
N LEU A 217 -0.51 -2.76 -6.20
CA LEU A 217 -1.77 -3.32 -5.72
C LEU A 217 -1.66 -3.62 -4.22
N HIS A 218 -2.77 -3.40 -3.49
CA HIS A 218 -3.09 -4.03 -2.22
C HIS A 218 -4.29 -4.93 -2.42
N ILE A 219 -4.08 -6.21 -2.27
CA ILE A 219 -5.06 -7.24 -2.62
C ILE A 219 -5.59 -7.92 -1.37
N HIS A 220 -6.84 -7.70 -1.10
CA HIS A 220 -7.62 -8.41 -0.09
C HIS A 220 -9.11 -8.37 -0.43
N ASP A 221 -9.89 -9.25 0.19
CA ASP A 221 -11.33 -9.29 0.06
C ASP A 221 -12.02 -8.67 1.28
N CYS A 222 -13.25 -8.26 1.12
CA CYS A 222 -14.13 -7.83 2.20
C CYS A 222 -15.59 -7.91 1.74
N PHE A 223 -16.53 -7.74 2.67
CA PHE A 223 -17.98 -7.68 2.36
C PHE A 223 -18.43 -6.28 1.94
N GLY A 224 -17.51 -5.30 1.84
CA GLY A 224 -17.80 -3.92 1.44
C GLY A 224 -18.48 -3.08 2.52
N GLU A 225 -18.47 -3.52 3.78
CA GLU A 225 -18.97 -2.81 4.95
C GLU A 225 -17.85 -2.45 5.93
N LYS A 226 -16.80 -3.25 5.95
CA LYS A 226 -15.63 -3.11 6.79
C LYS A 226 -14.38 -3.45 5.99
N ASP A 227 -13.28 -2.94 6.46
CA ASP A 227 -11.96 -3.26 5.95
C ASP A 227 -11.44 -4.54 6.63
N ASP A 228 -11.93 -5.67 6.14
CA ASP A 228 -11.72 -6.96 6.78
C ASP A 228 -10.35 -7.56 6.47
N HIS A 229 -9.70 -7.12 5.40
CA HIS A 229 -8.45 -7.71 4.87
C HIS A 229 -8.53 -9.24 4.75
N SER A 230 -9.65 -9.74 4.28
CA SER A 230 -9.91 -11.18 4.17
C SER A 230 -9.17 -11.79 2.98
N PRO A 231 -8.86 -13.10 3.00
CA PRO A 231 -8.33 -13.79 1.83
C PRO A 231 -9.29 -13.71 0.64
N LEU A 232 -8.74 -13.88 -0.58
CA LEU A 232 -9.53 -13.89 -1.82
C LEU A 232 -10.66 -14.92 -1.74
N PHE A 233 -11.79 -14.60 -2.38
CA PHE A 233 -13.01 -15.40 -2.45
C PHE A 233 -13.74 -15.61 -1.11
N SER A 234 -13.35 -14.88 -0.05
CA SER A 234 -14.07 -14.93 1.24
C SER A 234 -15.00 -13.75 1.48
N GLY A 235 -15.03 -12.76 0.57
CA GLY A 235 -15.92 -11.61 0.57
C GLY A 235 -16.81 -11.54 -0.66
N THR A 236 -17.02 -10.33 -1.18
CA THR A 236 -17.94 -10.08 -2.30
C THR A 236 -17.25 -9.61 -3.57
N ILE A 237 -15.91 -9.52 -3.60
CA ILE A 237 -15.16 -9.06 -4.76
C ILE A 237 -15.21 -10.12 -5.87
N ASN A 238 -15.52 -9.69 -7.10
CA ASN A 238 -15.44 -10.55 -8.28
C ASN A 238 -13.98 -10.63 -8.78
N TRP A 239 -13.25 -11.63 -8.35
CA TRP A 239 -11.83 -11.79 -8.65
C TRP A 239 -11.54 -12.06 -10.12
N TYR A 240 -12.49 -12.62 -10.87
CA TYR A 240 -12.35 -12.79 -12.31
C TYR A 240 -12.40 -11.44 -13.05
N GLU A 241 -13.22 -10.51 -12.59
CA GLU A 241 -13.22 -9.13 -13.11
C GLU A 241 -11.93 -8.40 -12.78
N VAL A 242 -11.39 -8.58 -11.57
CA VAL A 242 -10.06 -8.02 -11.19
C VAL A 242 -8.98 -8.55 -12.14
N LYS A 243 -8.91 -9.88 -12.33
CA LYS A 243 -7.95 -10.49 -13.26
C LYS A 243 -8.11 -9.92 -14.68
N ASN A 244 -9.32 -9.96 -15.23
CA ASN A 244 -9.59 -9.49 -16.59
C ASN A 244 -9.20 -8.01 -16.75
N GLY A 245 -9.53 -7.16 -15.78
CA GLY A 245 -9.15 -5.75 -15.82
C GLY A 245 -7.63 -5.54 -15.84
N LEU A 246 -6.88 -6.30 -15.03
CA LEU A 246 -5.41 -6.24 -15.01
C LEU A 246 -4.79 -6.75 -16.32
N GLU A 247 -5.36 -7.81 -16.91
CA GLU A 247 -4.94 -8.32 -18.22
C GLU A 247 -5.19 -7.31 -19.33
N ASP A 248 -6.36 -6.69 -19.34
CA ASP A 248 -6.77 -5.69 -20.33
C ASP A 248 -5.89 -4.44 -20.39
N ILE A 249 -5.30 -4.06 -19.25
CA ILE A 249 -4.33 -2.95 -19.20
C ILE A 249 -2.88 -3.42 -19.31
N ASN A 250 -2.64 -4.73 -19.55
CA ASN A 250 -1.31 -5.34 -19.55
C ASN A 250 -0.51 -5.07 -18.28
N PHE A 251 -1.14 -5.20 -17.11
CA PHE A 251 -0.47 -4.98 -15.83
C PHE A 251 0.65 -6.01 -15.61
N THR A 252 1.85 -5.53 -15.35
CA THR A 252 3.07 -6.35 -15.15
C THR A 252 3.63 -6.29 -13.74
N GLY A 253 2.94 -5.59 -12.84
CA GLY A 253 3.35 -5.43 -11.44
C GLY A 253 3.18 -6.70 -10.60
N VAL A 254 3.27 -6.53 -9.30
CA VAL A 254 3.12 -7.60 -8.32
C VAL A 254 1.69 -7.62 -7.80
N PHE A 255 1.08 -8.79 -7.77
CA PHE A 255 -0.20 -9.07 -7.11
C PHE A 255 0.10 -9.22 -5.61
N SER A 256 0.09 -8.10 -4.88
CA SER A 256 0.56 -8.00 -3.51
C SER A 256 -0.59 -8.21 -2.52
N LEU A 257 -0.56 -9.32 -1.78
CA LEU A 257 -1.56 -9.63 -0.77
C LEU A 257 -1.38 -8.76 0.48
N GLU A 258 -2.46 -8.14 0.94
CA GLU A 258 -2.53 -7.43 2.21
C GLU A 258 -3.67 -8.02 3.05
N ILE A 259 -3.51 -9.27 3.47
CA ILE A 259 -4.54 -10.06 4.14
C ILE A 259 -4.26 -10.24 5.63
N LYS A 260 -5.36 -10.29 6.39
CA LYS A 260 -5.35 -10.61 7.82
C LYS A 260 -5.94 -12.00 7.99
N PRO A 261 -5.15 -13.01 8.33
CA PRO A 261 -5.67 -14.35 8.51
C PRO A 261 -6.69 -14.46 9.63
N LEU A 262 -7.64 -15.35 9.44
CA LEU A 262 -8.82 -15.55 10.29
C LEU A 262 -8.49 -16.15 11.67
N SER A 263 -7.28 -16.65 11.90
CA SER A 263 -6.86 -17.25 13.17
C SER A 263 -5.73 -16.48 13.84
N ASN A 264 -5.72 -16.45 15.17
CA ASN A 264 -4.61 -15.93 15.96
C ASN A 264 -3.58 -17.00 16.32
N GLU A 265 -3.89 -18.28 16.09
CA GLU A 265 -3.00 -19.41 16.30
C GLU A 265 -1.96 -19.48 15.19
N HIS A 266 -0.68 -19.55 15.56
CA HIS A 266 0.45 -19.44 14.63
C HIS A 266 0.37 -20.44 13.46
N ASP A 267 0.12 -21.71 13.73
CA ASP A 267 0.10 -22.75 12.69
C ASP A 267 -1.08 -22.60 11.72
N TYR A 268 -2.27 -22.29 12.25
CA TYR A 268 -3.44 -22.00 11.41
C TYR A 268 -3.26 -20.76 10.54
N TYR A 269 -2.56 -19.76 11.06
CA TYR A 269 -2.25 -18.56 10.32
C TYR A 269 -1.35 -18.86 9.11
N LEU A 270 -0.28 -19.66 9.28
CA LEU A 270 0.59 -20.09 8.17
C LEU A 270 -0.17 -20.90 7.13
N HIS A 271 -1.04 -21.82 7.57
CA HIS A 271 -1.89 -22.58 6.65
C HIS A 271 -2.82 -21.68 5.85
N ALA A 272 -3.46 -20.70 6.49
CA ALA A 272 -4.34 -19.75 5.82
C ALA A 272 -3.60 -18.90 4.77
N LEU A 273 -2.37 -18.47 5.08
CA LEU A 273 -1.53 -17.77 4.10
C LEU A 273 -1.14 -18.66 2.92
N ASN A 274 -0.72 -19.90 3.17
CA ASN A 274 -0.42 -20.87 2.11
C ASN A 274 -1.63 -21.11 1.20
N ASP A 275 -2.83 -21.25 1.76
CA ASP A 275 -4.04 -21.46 0.99
C ASP A 275 -4.43 -20.21 0.20
N ALA A 276 -4.24 -19.00 0.77
CA ALA A 276 -4.42 -17.76 0.03
C ALA A 276 -3.49 -17.67 -1.20
N PHE A 277 -2.22 -18.07 -1.08
CA PHE A 277 -1.30 -18.12 -2.23
C PHE A 277 -1.72 -19.14 -3.28
N LYS A 278 -2.23 -20.33 -2.89
CA LYS A 278 -2.77 -21.32 -3.82
C LYS A 278 -3.98 -20.77 -4.60
N LEU A 279 -4.87 -20.02 -3.92
CA LEU A 279 -6.01 -19.37 -4.57
C LEU A 279 -5.54 -18.32 -5.60
N VAL A 280 -4.55 -17.51 -5.25
CA VAL A 280 -3.94 -16.54 -6.19
C VAL A 280 -3.30 -17.25 -7.39
N ASP A 281 -2.52 -18.31 -7.15
CA ASP A 281 -1.90 -19.08 -8.22
C ASP A 281 -2.95 -19.71 -9.14
N GLY A 282 -4.07 -20.17 -8.59
CA GLY A 282 -5.21 -20.69 -9.35
C GLY A 282 -5.89 -19.62 -10.18
N LEU A 283 -6.05 -18.40 -9.63
CA LEU A 283 -6.66 -17.27 -10.32
C LEU A 283 -5.78 -16.76 -11.46
N LEU A 284 -4.46 -16.65 -11.26
CA LEU A 284 -3.52 -16.03 -12.19
C LEU A 284 -3.06 -16.93 -13.35
N LYS A 285 -3.36 -18.22 -13.29
CA LYS A 285 -3.20 -19.20 -14.40
C LYS A 285 -4.33 -19.09 -15.41
#